data_03ce9692a05f16cfe85c507182df84f5
#
_entry.id   03ce9692a05f16cfe85c507182df84f5
#
_cell.length_a   1.000
_cell.length_b   1.000
_cell.length_c   1.000
_cell.angle_alpha   90.00
_cell.angle_beta   90.00
_cell.angle_gamma   90.00
#
_symmetry.space_group_name_H-M   'P 1'
#
loop_
_entity.id
_entity.type
_entity.pdbx_description
1 polymer ?
#
loop_
_entity_poly.entity_id
_entity_poly.type
_entity_poly.pdbx_seq_one_letter_code
_entity_poly.pdbx_strand_id
1 'polypeptide(L)'
;MRLFDKIVDKMVSEKVPRKRRRRLIIYIAVITLLSMTTATVAWFSVNTFAGVQNLDLHISMSAQLKVAMEDYGTDLEKYGKVITNEMIDEYLQKQNTRLADIVLDPVTTRAGDVFTNQRGAERVPNKRSYLEFECYFIATEEMWVHLTTESTKQGEDDGTKVTTTSTGAKADVVNCARVGFTTAENGTAIYEPNRGTPVNGQATFDLPGGAMVYTDNTRIFHIEQLKPTKVTIRLWIDGEDPQCDDDVQDAQLGVQLGFIGCDENNVPIS
;
A
#
# COMPACT_ATOMS: atom_id res chain seq x y z
N MET A 1 -23.74 -27.29 -24.08
CA MET A 1 -25.15 -27.62 -23.76
C MET A 1 -25.69 -28.79 -24.62
N ARG A 2 -25.67 -28.75 -25.95
CA ARG A 2 -26.24 -29.83 -26.82
C ARG A 2 -25.60 -31.24 -26.69
N LEU A 3 -24.37 -31.39 -26.22
CA LEU A 3 -23.70 -32.68 -26.07
C LEU A 3 -24.14 -33.40 -24.81
N PHE A 4 -24.35 -32.66 -23.75
CA PHE A 4 -24.78 -33.17 -22.44
C PHE A 4 -26.23 -33.70 -22.49
N ASP A 5 -27.11 -32.97 -23.16
CA ASP A 5 -28.51 -33.37 -23.36
C ASP A 5 -28.62 -34.66 -24.17
N LYS A 6 -27.81 -34.82 -25.22
CA LYS A 6 -27.74 -36.09 -26.03
C LYS A 6 -27.24 -37.28 -25.20
N ILE A 7 -26.33 -37.08 -24.27
CA ILE A 7 -25.83 -38.16 -23.41
C ILE A 7 -26.88 -38.56 -22.37
N VAL A 8 -27.59 -37.56 -21.81
CA VAL A 8 -28.68 -37.80 -20.84
C VAL A 8 -29.84 -38.50 -21.50
N ASP A 9 -30.28 -38.07 -22.69
CA ASP A 9 -31.37 -38.72 -23.43
C ASP A 9 -31.03 -40.15 -23.84
N LYS A 10 -29.79 -40.42 -24.21
CA LYS A 10 -29.35 -41.79 -24.53
C LYS A 10 -29.28 -42.71 -23.31
N MET A 11 -29.02 -42.16 -22.12
CA MET A 11 -29.05 -42.90 -20.84
C MET A 11 -30.45 -43.22 -20.34
N VAL A 12 -31.45 -42.43 -20.72
CA VAL A 12 -32.85 -42.64 -20.30
C VAL A 12 -33.58 -43.63 -21.22
N SER A 13 -33.20 -43.68 -22.54
CA SER A 13 -33.90 -44.47 -23.55
C SER A 13 -33.38 -45.90 -23.76
N GLU A 14 -32.13 -46.25 -23.33
CA GLU A 14 -31.60 -47.61 -23.47
C GLU A 14 -31.65 -48.41 -22.15
N LYS A 15 -32.06 -49.69 -22.19
CA LYS A 15 -31.98 -50.67 -21.09
C LYS A 15 -30.50 -51.00 -20.80
N VAL A 16 -29.73 -50.05 -20.27
CA VAL A 16 -28.33 -50.25 -19.89
C VAL A 16 -28.27 -51.14 -18.62
N PRO A 17 -27.48 -52.24 -18.63
CA PRO A 17 -27.38 -53.12 -17.46
C PRO A 17 -26.86 -52.35 -16.25
N ARG A 18 -27.47 -52.59 -15.06
CA ARG A 18 -27.23 -51.83 -13.81
C ARG A 18 -25.74 -51.62 -13.47
N LYS A 19 -24.87 -52.59 -13.81
CA LYS A 19 -23.41 -52.46 -13.60
C LYS A 19 -22.74 -51.36 -14.48
N ARG A 20 -23.15 -51.23 -15.74
CA ARG A 20 -22.66 -50.22 -16.66
C ARG A 20 -23.14 -48.82 -16.26
N ARG A 21 -24.39 -48.71 -15.84
CA ARG A 21 -25.01 -47.46 -15.35
C ARG A 21 -24.30 -46.90 -14.11
N ARG A 22 -23.97 -47.78 -13.13
CA ARG A 22 -23.18 -47.37 -11.94
C ARG A 22 -21.75 -46.84 -12.33
N ARG A 23 -21.05 -47.54 -13.23
CA ARG A 23 -19.74 -47.08 -13.67
C ARG A 23 -19.78 -45.73 -14.39
N LEU A 24 -20.80 -45.52 -15.22
CA LEU A 24 -20.98 -44.25 -15.94
C LEU A 24 -21.31 -43.10 -14.98
N ILE A 25 -22.15 -43.31 -13.97
CA ILE A 25 -22.43 -42.30 -12.93
C ILE A 25 -21.18 -41.96 -12.14
N ILE A 26 -20.35 -42.96 -11.80
CA ILE A 26 -19.07 -42.73 -11.09
C ILE A 26 -18.10 -41.90 -11.98
N TYR A 27 -17.99 -42.22 -13.26
CA TYR A 27 -17.14 -41.42 -14.18
C TYR A 27 -17.60 -39.97 -14.32
N ILE A 28 -18.92 -39.74 -14.45
CA ILE A 28 -19.48 -38.40 -14.52
C ILE A 28 -19.24 -37.66 -13.20
N ALA A 29 -19.46 -38.28 -12.05
CA ALA A 29 -19.20 -37.66 -10.75
C ALA A 29 -17.73 -37.31 -10.54
N VAL A 30 -16.79 -38.15 -10.97
CA VAL A 30 -15.34 -37.88 -10.90
C VAL A 30 -14.95 -36.74 -11.84
N ILE A 31 -15.46 -36.72 -13.07
CA ILE A 31 -15.19 -35.63 -14.03
C ILE A 31 -15.78 -34.30 -13.51
N THR A 32 -16.98 -34.32 -12.94
CA THR A 32 -17.59 -33.12 -12.37
C THR A 32 -16.79 -32.62 -11.15
N LEU A 33 -16.35 -33.51 -10.28
CA LEU A 33 -15.52 -33.16 -9.13
C LEU A 33 -14.16 -32.59 -9.57
N LEU A 34 -13.51 -33.18 -10.57
CA LEU A 34 -12.26 -32.69 -11.14
C LEU A 34 -12.45 -31.32 -11.80
N SER A 35 -13.54 -31.09 -12.54
CA SER A 35 -13.79 -29.78 -13.14
C SER A 35 -14.12 -28.70 -12.10
N MET A 36 -14.79 -29.04 -11.01
CA MET A 36 -15.01 -28.10 -9.89
C MET A 36 -13.69 -27.74 -9.19
N THR A 37 -12.80 -28.73 -8.94
CA THR A 37 -11.51 -28.47 -8.31
C THR A 37 -10.58 -27.67 -9.20
N THR A 38 -10.54 -27.94 -10.53
CA THR A 38 -9.75 -27.14 -11.47
C THR A 38 -10.28 -25.72 -11.64
N ALA A 39 -11.59 -25.52 -11.65
CA ALA A 39 -12.20 -24.19 -11.69
C ALA A 39 -11.86 -23.38 -10.42
N THR A 40 -11.93 -24.02 -9.24
CA THR A 40 -11.58 -23.37 -7.97
C THR A 40 -10.10 -23.03 -7.90
N VAL A 41 -9.22 -23.93 -8.32
CA VAL A 41 -7.77 -23.70 -8.36
C VAL A 41 -7.41 -22.60 -9.38
N ALA A 42 -8.08 -22.58 -10.55
CA ALA A 42 -7.90 -21.52 -11.55
C ALA A 42 -8.36 -20.15 -11.00
N TRP A 43 -9.51 -20.09 -10.34
CA TRP A 43 -10.00 -18.89 -9.67
C TRP A 43 -8.99 -18.38 -8.63
N PHE A 44 -8.50 -19.26 -7.72
CA PHE A 44 -7.52 -18.87 -6.70
C PHE A 44 -6.11 -18.58 -7.26
N SER A 45 -5.75 -19.05 -8.46
CA SER A 45 -4.45 -18.72 -9.05
C SER A 45 -4.48 -17.47 -9.92
N VAL A 46 -5.63 -17.04 -10.42
CA VAL A 46 -5.78 -15.77 -11.15
C VAL A 46 -5.77 -14.57 -10.20
N ASN A 47 -6.32 -14.68 -8.99
CA ASN A 47 -6.33 -13.63 -7.98
C ASN A 47 -4.99 -13.36 -7.28
N THR A 48 -3.87 -13.87 -7.78
CA THR A 48 -2.57 -13.73 -7.10
C THR A 48 -1.68 -12.62 -7.67
N PHE A 49 -2.15 -11.81 -8.62
CA PHE A 49 -1.29 -10.85 -9.33
C PHE A 49 -1.92 -9.48 -9.56
N ALA A 50 -2.77 -9.01 -8.66
CA ALA A 50 -3.19 -7.61 -8.65
C ALA A 50 -2.06 -6.76 -8.06
N GLY A 51 -1.17 -6.24 -8.88
CA GLY A 51 -0.09 -5.35 -8.47
C GLY A 51 -0.28 -3.96 -9.06
N VAL A 52 -0.01 -2.94 -8.27
CA VAL A 52 0.04 -1.54 -8.71
C VAL A 52 1.40 -1.26 -9.31
N GLN A 53 1.43 -0.66 -10.50
CA GLN A 53 2.65 -0.32 -11.24
C GLN A 53 2.74 1.20 -11.43
N ASN A 54 3.92 1.69 -11.84
CA ASN A 54 4.17 3.11 -12.08
C ASN A 54 3.88 3.97 -10.85
N LEU A 55 4.69 3.76 -9.83
CA LEU A 55 4.68 4.54 -8.60
C LEU A 55 5.36 5.89 -8.81
N ASP A 56 4.67 6.97 -8.47
CA ASP A 56 5.21 8.31 -8.39
C ASP A 56 5.16 8.79 -6.94
N LEU A 57 6.32 9.13 -6.36
CA LEU A 57 6.45 9.53 -4.97
C LEU A 57 7.19 10.86 -4.86
N HIS A 58 6.56 11.82 -4.20
CA HIS A 58 7.13 13.13 -3.91
C HIS A 58 6.96 13.46 -2.42
N ILE A 59 8.03 13.93 -1.78
CA ILE A 59 8.04 14.28 -0.35
C ILE A 59 8.53 15.71 -0.21
N SER A 60 7.79 16.55 0.49
CA SER A 60 8.12 17.97 0.71
C SER A 60 8.06 18.31 2.20
N MET A 61 8.82 19.35 2.59
CA MET A 61 9.01 19.77 3.98
C MET A 61 8.66 21.22 4.19
N SER A 62 8.00 21.53 5.30
CA SER A 62 7.81 22.91 5.78
C SER A 62 9.12 23.61 6.15
N ALA A 63 9.05 24.89 6.47
CA ALA A 63 10.23 25.77 6.61
C ALA A 63 11.30 25.26 7.59
N GLN A 64 10.90 24.72 8.73
CA GLN A 64 11.83 24.30 9.79
C GLN A 64 12.30 22.85 9.69
N LEU A 65 11.65 22.04 8.86
CA LEU A 65 12.03 20.66 8.62
C LEU A 65 12.98 20.52 7.43
N LYS A 66 13.89 19.58 7.51
CA LYS A 66 14.76 19.16 6.42
C LYS A 66 14.89 17.64 6.40
N VAL A 67 15.22 17.09 5.23
CA VAL A 67 15.31 15.64 5.02
C VAL A 67 16.50 15.29 4.13
N ALA A 68 17.06 14.10 4.34
CA ALA A 68 18.07 13.50 3.48
C ALA A 68 17.93 11.98 3.44
N MET A 69 18.47 11.36 2.39
CA MET A 69 18.50 9.89 2.28
C MET A 69 19.63 9.24 3.10
N GLU A 70 20.54 10.05 3.65
CA GLU A 70 21.68 9.61 4.47
C GLU A 70 21.77 10.47 5.72
N ASP A 71 22.37 9.92 6.78
CA ASP A 71 22.65 10.66 8.01
C ASP A 71 23.90 11.51 7.85
N TYR A 72 23.72 12.81 7.92
CA TYR A 72 24.82 13.80 7.87
C TYR A 72 25.06 14.47 9.23
N GLY A 73 24.55 13.87 10.32
CA GLY A 73 24.65 14.45 11.66
C GLY A 73 23.98 15.82 11.71
N THR A 74 24.63 16.79 12.35
CA THR A 74 24.12 18.15 12.52
C THR A 74 24.38 19.10 11.34
N ASP A 75 24.93 18.62 10.23
CA ASP A 75 25.26 19.43 9.05
C ASP A 75 23.98 19.71 8.22
N LEU A 76 23.26 20.76 8.63
CA LEU A 76 21.99 21.17 8.02
C LEU A 76 22.10 21.52 6.52
N GLU A 77 23.30 21.85 6.01
CA GLU A 77 23.46 22.20 4.59
C GLU A 77 23.29 20.99 3.66
N LYS A 78 23.52 19.79 4.18
CA LYS A 78 23.36 18.53 3.43
C LYS A 78 21.95 17.98 3.41
N TYR A 79 21.07 18.54 4.21
CA TYR A 79 19.65 18.18 4.23
C TYR A 79 18.84 19.10 3.33
N GLY A 80 18.05 18.51 2.45
CA GLY A 80 17.15 19.21 1.54
C GLY A 80 15.77 19.47 2.11
N LYS A 81 14.88 19.92 1.25
CA LYS A 81 13.45 20.16 1.54
C LYS A 81 12.54 19.15 0.82
N VAL A 82 13.09 18.35 -0.08
CA VAL A 82 12.36 17.48 -0.97
C VAL A 82 13.11 16.15 -1.11
N ILE A 83 12.40 15.06 -1.17
CA ILE A 83 12.87 13.77 -1.69
C ILE A 83 12.11 13.49 -2.97
N THR A 84 12.84 13.22 -4.05
CA THR A 84 12.28 12.92 -5.37
C THR A 84 12.37 11.44 -5.71
N ASN A 85 11.68 11.02 -6.77
CA ASN A 85 11.77 9.64 -7.29
C ASN A 85 13.21 9.24 -7.63
N GLU A 86 14.02 10.15 -8.14
CA GLU A 86 15.43 9.89 -8.48
C GLU A 86 16.24 9.53 -7.23
N MET A 87 16.04 10.27 -6.13
CA MET A 87 16.73 10.01 -4.86
C MET A 87 16.32 8.65 -4.27
N ILE A 88 15.04 8.30 -4.38
CA ILE A 88 14.54 7.00 -3.95
C ILE A 88 15.10 5.89 -4.86
N ASP A 89 15.11 6.08 -6.18
CA ASP A 89 15.67 5.11 -7.13
C ASP A 89 17.17 4.88 -6.87
N GLU A 90 17.95 5.92 -6.58
CA GLU A 90 19.37 5.81 -6.18
C GLU A 90 19.55 5.00 -4.89
N TYR A 91 18.68 5.21 -3.90
CA TYR A 91 18.68 4.42 -2.68
C TYR A 91 18.38 2.93 -2.96
N LEU A 92 17.38 2.65 -3.78
CA LEU A 92 16.99 1.29 -4.17
C LEU A 92 18.06 0.59 -5.02
N GLN A 93 18.75 1.31 -5.88
CA GLN A 93 19.85 0.77 -6.69
C GLN A 93 20.99 0.23 -5.82
N LYS A 94 21.26 0.82 -4.65
CA LYS A 94 22.20 0.27 -3.68
C LYS A 94 21.77 -1.12 -3.16
N GLN A 95 20.48 -1.45 -3.28
CA GLN A 95 19.89 -2.74 -2.91
C GLN A 95 19.63 -3.66 -4.13
N ASN A 96 20.19 -3.32 -5.31
CA ASN A 96 19.98 -4.02 -6.58
C ASN A 96 18.51 -4.08 -7.02
N THR A 97 17.75 -3.03 -6.76
CA THR A 97 16.36 -2.86 -7.16
C THR A 97 16.18 -1.45 -7.73
N ARG A 98 15.19 -1.24 -8.59
CA ARG A 98 14.81 0.07 -9.12
C ARG A 98 13.38 0.39 -8.76
N LEU A 99 13.06 1.67 -8.60
CA LEU A 99 11.70 2.11 -8.32
C LEU A 99 10.71 1.63 -9.40
N ALA A 100 11.12 1.66 -10.67
CA ALA A 100 10.31 1.19 -11.79
C ALA A 100 10.03 -0.32 -11.79
N ASP A 101 10.81 -1.12 -11.07
CA ASP A 101 10.64 -2.57 -10.98
C ASP A 101 9.76 -2.99 -9.79
N ILE A 102 9.37 -2.03 -8.95
CA ILE A 102 8.53 -2.30 -7.79
C ILE A 102 7.07 -2.46 -8.23
N VAL A 103 6.48 -3.55 -7.79
CA VAL A 103 5.06 -3.83 -7.97
C VAL A 103 4.45 -3.99 -6.57
N LEU A 104 3.44 -3.18 -6.26
CA LEU A 104 2.74 -3.27 -5.00
C LEU A 104 1.64 -4.33 -5.10
N ASP A 105 2.00 -5.60 -4.89
CA ASP A 105 1.01 -6.67 -4.72
C ASP A 105 0.27 -6.44 -3.39
N PRO A 106 -1.04 -6.70 -3.31
CA PRO A 106 -1.79 -6.54 -2.07
C PRO A 106 -1.19 -7.36 -0.92
N VAL A 107 -0.92 -6.68 0.18
CA VAL A 107 -0.40 -7.26 1.43
C VAL A 107 -1.22 -6.75 2.60
N THR A 108 -1.10 -7.42 3.74
CA THR A 108 -1.73 -6.97 4.97
C THR A 108 -0.70 -6.92 6.10
N THR A 109 -0.90 -6.00 7.02
CA THR A 109 -0.10 -5.85 8.22
C THR A 109 -0.95 -5.32 9.36
N ARG A 110 -0.63 -5.65 10.60
CA ARG A 110 -1.32 -5.10 11.77
C ARG A 110 -0.65 -3.85 12.33
N ALA A 111 0.66 -3.83 12.29
CA ALA A 111 1.46 -2.80 12.94
C ALA A 111 2.38 -2.05 11.97
N GLY A 112 2.34 -2.35 10.67
CA GLY A 112 3.19 -1.72 9.66
C GLY A 112 4.64 -2.19 9.68
N ASP A 113 4.95 -3.32 10.31
CA ASP A 113 6.29 -3.89 10.46
C ASP A 113 6.44 -5.25 9.75
N VAL A 114 5.49 -6.16 9.95
CA VAL A 114 5.46 -7.48 9.30
C VAL A 114 4.33 -7.52 8.30
N PHE A 115 4.66 -7.81 7.06
CA PHE A 115 3.72 -7.86 5.94
C PHE A 115 3.51 -9.29 5.46
N THR A 116 2.25 -9.66 5.27
CA THR A 116 1.87 -10.98 4.75
C THR A 116 0.96 -10.83 3.54
N ASN A 117 1.00 -11.81 2.65
CA ASN A 117 -0.02 -11.89 1.61
C ASN A 117 -1.31 -12.56 2.13
N GLN A 118 -2.34 -12.63 1.31
CA GLN A 118 -3.63 -13.28 1.62
C GLN A 118 -3.51 -14.75 2.08
N ARG A 119 -2.39 -15.42 1.79
CA ARG A 119 -2.12 -16.80 2.22
C ARG A 119 -1.33 -16.87 3.54
N GLY A 120 -1.08 -15.73 4.19
CA GLY A 120 -0.30 -15.63 5.41
C GLY A 120 1.22 -15.80 5.22
N ALA A 121 1.71 -15.82 3.98
CA ALA A 121 3.14 -15.88 3.73
C ALA A 121 3.76 -14.48 3.88
N GLU A 122 4.83 -14.39 4.68
CA GLU A 122 5.58 -13.17 4.89
C GLU A 122 6.18 -12.65 3.58
N ARG A 123 6.22 -11.33 3.45
CA ARG A 123 6.73 -10.61 2.29
C ARG A 123 7.90 -9.74 2.65
N VAL A 124 8.81 -9.59 1.71
CA VAL A 124 10.00 -8.74 1.84
C VAL A 124 9.81 -7.45 1.06
N PRO A 125 10.43 -6.33 1.49
CA PRO A 125 10.31 -5.05 0.80
C PRO A 125 10.97 -5.03 -0.57
N ASN A 126 10.62 -4.03 -1.35
CA ASN A 126 11.31 -3.61 -2.57
C ASN A 126 11.37 -4.67 -3.67
N LYS A 127 10.32 -5.48 -3.77
CA LYS A 127 10.11 -6.47 -4.85
C LYS A 127 8.66 -6.42 -5.32
N ARG A 128 7.92 -7.51 -5.07
CA ARG A 128 6.49 -7.61 -5.38
C ARG A 128 5.68 -7.66 -4.08
N SER A 129 5.62 -6.53 -3.37
CA SER A 129 4.86 -6.46 -2.12
C SER A 129 4.64 -5.03 -1.65
N TYR A 130 5.64 -4.39 -1.11
CA TYR A 130 5.59 -3.02 -0.62
C TYR A 130 6.93 -2.33 -0.88
N LEU A 131 6.87 -1.01 -1.05
CA LEU A 131 8.06 -0.15 -1.10
C LEU A 131 8.51 0.15 0.32
N GLU A 132 9.82 0.09 0.58
CA GLU A 132 10.44 0.52 1.82
C GLU A 132 11.72 1.28 1.53
N PHE A 133 11.88 2.43 2.16
CA PHE A 133 13.14 3.17 2.16
C PHE A 133 13.31 3.93 3.46
N GLU A 134 14.57 4.29 3.75
CA GLU A 134 14.95 5.04 4.94
C GLU A 134 15.37 6.45 4.57
N CYS A 135 15.01 7.40 5.40
CA CYS A 135 15.47 8.78 5.31
C CYS A 135 15.67 9.37 6.71
N TYR A 136 16.33 10.49 6.77
CA TYR A 136 16.68 11.17 8.01
C TYR A 136 16.09 12.56 8.01
N PHE A 137 15.25 12.81 9.00
CA PHE A 137 14.65 14.10 9.25
C PHE A 137 15.46 14.85 10.28
N ILE A 138 15.62 16.15 10.13
CA ILE A 138 16.24 17.04 11.09
C ILE A 138 15.48 18.36 11.15
N ALA A 139 15.44 18.97 12.32
CA ALA A 139 14.78 20.24 12.55
C ALA A 139 15.67 21.21 13.32
N THR A 140 15.45 22.51 13.11
CA THR A 140 16.16 23.57 13.82
C THR A 140 15.60 23.82 15.21
N GLU A 141 14.42 23.31 15.49
CA GLU A 141 13.71 23.39 16.78
C GLU A 141 13.11 22.02 17.10
N GLU A 142 12.84 21.77 18.39
CA GLU A 142 12.13 20.59 18.83
C GLU A 142 10.67 20.64 18.37
N MET A 143 10.15 19.55 17.79
CA MET A 143 8.80 19.55 17.22
C MET A 143 8.20 18.16 17.05
N TRP A 144 6.88 18.13 16.96
CA TRP A 144 6.12 16.99 16.44
C TRP A 144 5.90 17.13 14.94
N VAL A 145 6.12 16.06 14.20
CA VAL A 145 5.92 16.03 12.76
C VAL A 145 4.54 15.47 12.44
N HIS A 146 3.85 16.14 11.53
CA HIS A 146 2.54 15.76 10.99
C HIS A 146 2.60 15.73 9.47
N LEU A 147 1.63 15.03 8.82
CA LEU A 147 1.31 15.31 7.42
C LEU A 147 0.41 16.55 7.34
N THR A 148 0.49 17.27 6.23
CA THR A 148 -0.39 18.39 5.94
C THR A 148 -0.99 18.27 4.54
N THR A 149 -2.26 18.64 4.39
CA THR A 149 -2.91 18.83 3.08
C THR A 149 -2.65 20.19 2.48
N GLU A 150 -2.19 21.15 3.32
CA GLU A 150 -1.82 22.49 2.86
C GLU A 150 -0.44 22.48 2.20
N SER A 151 -0.20 23.41 1.30
CA SER A 151 1.11 23.58 0.69
C SER A 151 2.18 23.85 1.74
N THR A 152 3.28 23.09 1.71
CA THR A 152 4.42 23.30 2.61
C THR A 152 5.20 24.55 2.22
N LYS A 153 4.97 25.07 1.00
CA LYS A 153 5.61 26.24 0.46
C LYS A 153 4.65 27.09 -0.35
N GLN A 154 4.68 28.38 -0.17
CA GLN A 154 3.78 29.32 -0.87
C GLN A 154 3.91 29.20 -2.39
N GLY A 155 2.79 28.99 -3.05
CA GLY A 155 2.67 28.92 -4.52
C GLY A 155 2.94 27.54 -5.12
N GLU A 156 3.20 26.52 -4.30
CA GLU A 156 3.33 25.12 -4.73
C GLU A 156 2.10 24.31 -4.24
N ASP A 157 1.76 23.25 -4.99
CA ASP A 157 0.71 22.28 -4.60
C ASP A 157 1.42 21.01 -4.17
N ASP A 158 2.08 21.05 -3.00
CA ASP A 158 2.94 20.02 -2.46
C ASP A 158 2.43 19.41 -1.14
N GLY A 159 1.19 19.72 -0.75
CA GLY A 159 0.50 19.08 0.37
C GLY A 159 0.22 17.60 0.13
N THR A 160 -0.04 16.85 1.19
CA THR A 160 -0.28 15.41 1.14
C THR A 160 -1.51 15.07 0.31
N LYS A 161 -1.32 14.22 -0.67
CA LYS A 161 -2.41 13.64 -1.48
C LYS A 161 -1.99 12.29 -2.07
N VAL A 162 -2.96 11.40 -2.19
CA VAL A 162 -2.83 10.15 -2.95
C VAL A 162 -3.68 10.26 -4.19
N THR A 163 -3.11 10.04 -5.35
CA THR A 163 -3.75 10.28 -6.65
C THR A 163 -3.56 9.10 -7.59
N THR A 164 -4.39 9.03 -8.61
CA THR A 164 -4.24 8.06 -9.69
C THR A 164 -4.63 8.69 -11.02
N THR A 165 -3.99 8.26 -12.10
CA THR A 165 -4.43 8.55 -13.46
C THR A 165 -5.33 7.45 -14.02
N SER A 166 -5.51 6.36 -13.28
CA SER A 166 -6.43 5.29 -13.64
C SER A 166 -7.89 5.74 -13.52
N THR A 167 -8.78 5.14 -14.30
CA THR A 167 -10.20 5.51 -14.37
C THR A 167 -11.10 4.30 -14.08
N GLY A 168 -12.38 4.57 -13.76
CA GLY A 168 -13.34 3.53 -13.39
C GLY A 168 -12.98 2.87 -12.06
N ALA A 169 -13.24 1.58 -11.93
CA ALA A 169 -12.95 0.83 -10.71
C ALA A 169 -11.45 0.80 -10.33
N LYS A 170 -10.54 0.93 -11.30
CA LYS A 170 -9.10 1.07 -11.00
C LYS A 170 -8.75 2.32 -10.19
N ALA A 171 -9.61 3.34 -10.18
CA ALA A 171 -9.37 4.54 -9.39
C ALA A 171 -9.47 4.30 -7.88
N ASP A 172 -10.10 3.20 -7.44
CA ASP A 172 -10.21 2.82 -6.04
C ASP A 172 -8.86 2.45 -5.39
N VAL A 173 -7.80 2.28 -6.20
CA VAL A 173 -6.43 2.08 -5.71
C VAL A 173 -5.99 3.15 -4.69
N VAL A 174 -6.46 4.38 -4.79
CA VAL A 174 -6.15 5.46 -3.85
C VAL A 174 -6.70 5.19 -2.45
N ASN A 175 -7.79 4.45 -2.35
CA ASN A 175 -8.43 4.09 -1.08
C ASN A 175 -7.74 2.89 -0.43
N CYS A 176 -7.12 2.04 -1.23
CA CYS A 176 -6.39 0.85 -0.76
C CYS A 176 -4.94 1.15 -0.33
N ALA A 177 -4.40 2.30 -0.73
CA ALA A 177 -3.03 2.69 -0.41
C ALA A 177 -2.87 3.00 1.08
N ARG A 178 -1.74 2.63 1.65
CA ARG A 178 -1.34 2.93 3.03
C ARG A 178 0.10 3.40 3.05
N VAL A 179 0.41 4.35 3.91
CA VAL A 179 1.78 4.80 4.13
C VAL A 179 2.13 4.69 5.61
N GLY A 180 3.15 3.93 5.93
CA GLY A 180 3.67 3.76 7.28
C GLY A 180 4.94 4.56 7.51
N PHE A 181 5.05 5.18 8.67
CA PHE A 181 6.21 5.92 9.13
C PHE A 181 6.69 5.30 10.43
N THR A 182 7.87 4.70 10.43
CA THR A 182 8.42 4.03 11.61
C THR A 182 9.66 4.73 12.11
N THR A 183 9.69 5.05 13.40
CA THR A 183 10.88 5.51 14.12
C THR A 183 11.17 4.60 15.30
N ALA A 184 12.40 4.62 15.80
CA ALA A 184 12.79 3.82 16.96
C ALA A 184 12.07 4.28 18.25
N GLU A 185 11.74 5.56 18.37
CA GLU A 185 11.19 6.16 19.59
C GLU A 185 9.66 6.14 19.61
N ASN A 186 9.00 6.38 18.46
CA ASN A 186 7.54 6.56 18.41
C ASN A 186 6.80 5.36 17.81
N GLY A 187 7.52 4.32 17.35
CA GLY A 187 6.91 3.18 16.69
C GLY A 187 6.43 3.51 15.27
N THR A 188 5.30 2.94 14.86
CA THR A 188 4.76 3.11 13.50
C THR A 188 3.43 3.87 13.54
N ALA A 189 3.36 4.98 12.80
CA ALA A 189 2.11 5.65 12.44
C ALA A 189 1.71 5.27 11.01
N ILE A 190 0.43 4.97 10.77
CA ILE A 190 -0.07 4.52 9.46
C ILE A 190 -1.08 5.53 8.94
N TYR A 191 -0.75 6.18 7.83
CA TYR A 191 -1.64 7.06 7.09
C TYR A 191 -2.51 6.24 6.13
N GLU A 192 -3.82 6.46 6.20
CA GLU A 192 -4.85 5.83 5.38
C GLU A 192 -5.69 6.92 4.71
N PRO A 193 -5.48 7.19 3.41
CA PRO A 193 -6.28 8.16 2.69
C PRO A 193 -7.74 7.70 2.59
N ASN A 194 -8.67 8.67 2.68
CA ASN A 194 -10.11 8.43 2.57
C ASN A 194 -10.66 7.36 3.53
N ARG A 195 -10.18 7.37 4.77
CA ARG A 195 -10.53 6.42 5.81
C ARG A 195 -12.05 6.24 5.94
N GLY A 196 -12.52 5.06 5.57
CA GLY A 196 -13.91 4.65 5.79
C GLY A 196 -14.06 3.87 7.10
N THR A 197 -14.03 2.53 7.00
CA THR A 197 -14.04 1.65 8.18
C THR A 197 -12.63 1.14 8.42
N PRO A 198 -12.12 1.17 9.67
CA PRO A 198 -10.81 0.60 9.97
C PRO A 198 -10.73 -0.86 9.54
N VAL A 199 -9.70 -1.21 8.78
CA VAL A 199 -9.46 -2.58 8.35
C VAL A 199 -8.63 -3.29 9.43
N ASN A 200 -9.03 -4.49 9.83
CA ASN A 200 -8.30 -5.39 10.74
C ASN A 200 -7.88 -4.82 12.09
N GLY A 201 -8.55 -3.77 12.56
CA GLY A 201 -8.21 -3.13 13.83
C GLY A 201 -6.85 -2.43 13.81
N GLN A 202 -6.31 -2.08 12.64
CA GLN A 202 -5.16 -1.21 12.52
C GLN A 202 -5.48 0.18 13.10
N ALA A 203 -4.57 0.71 13.90
CA ALA A 203 -4.62 2.10 14.31
C ALA A 203 -4.08 2.97 13.17
N THR A 204 -4.97 3.49 12.34
CA THR A 204 -4.64 4.37 11.22
C THR A 204 -5.13 5.79 11.50
N PHE A 205 -4.54 6.77 10.83
CA PHE A 205 -5.06 8.13 10.78
C PHE A 205 -5.30 8.56 9.34
N ASP A 206 -6.22 9.49 9.14
CA ASP A 206 -6.50 10.18 7.88
C ASP A 206 -6.26 11.68 8.02
N LEU A 207 -6.30 12.37 6.89
CA LEU A 207 -6.25 13.81 6.86
C LEU A 207 -7.65 14.36 6.54
N PRO A 208 -8.11 15.40 7.24
CA PRO A 208 -9.43 15.96 7.02
C PRO A 208 -9.55 16.58 5.63
N GLY A 209 -10.71 16.45 5.00
CA GLY A 209 -11.06 17.28 3.85
C GLY A 209 -11.34 18.72 4.32
N GLY A 210 -10.64 19.70 3.75
CA GLY A 210 -10.80 21.11 4.09
C GLY A 210 -9.63 21.67 4.91
N ALA A 211 -9.89 22.67 5.75
CA ALA A 211 -8.84 23.29 6.57
C ALA A 211 -8.19 22.27 7.51
N MET A 212 -6.86 22.20 7.48
CA MET A 212 -6.09 21.26 8.28
C MET A 212 -6.18 21.58 9.76
N VAL A 213 -6.44 20.56 10.58
CA VAL A 213 -6.41 20.65 12.05
C VAL A 213 -5.45 19.59 12.56
N TYR A 214 -4.39 20.03 13.24
CA TYR A 214 -3.40 19.12 13.82
C TYR A 214 -3.83 18.75 15.24
N THR A 215 -3.71 17.47 15.57
CA THR A 215 -4.08 16.91 16.88
C THR A 215 -3.06 15.86 17.30
N ASP A 216 -3.12 15.43 18.56
CA ASP A 216 -2.25 14.34 19.04
C ASP A 216 -2.40 13.05 18.22
N ASN A 217 -3.58 12.79 17.69
CA ASN A 217 -3.86 11.61 16.87
C ASN A 217 -3.25 11.66 15.46
N THR A 218 -2.80 12.83 15.01
CA THR A 218 -2.14 13.02 13.72
C THR A 218 -0.63 13.19 13.84
N ARG A 219 -0.07 13.10 15.05
CA ARG A 219 1.37 13.07 15.28
C ARG A 219 1.96 11.80 14.71
N ILE A 220 3.04 11.94 13.93
CA ILE A 220 3.72 10.82 13.31
C ILE A 220 4.94 10.42 14.15
N PHE A 221 5.83 11.37 14.40
CA PHE A 221 7.01 11.21 15.24
C PHE A 221 7.49 12.55 15.79
N HIS A 222 8.35 12.47 16.81
CA HIS A 222 8.99 13.61 17.45
C HIS A 222 10.42 13.79 16.92
N ILE A 223 10.86 15.03 16.79
CA ILE A 223 12.24 15.40 16.45
C ILE A 223 12.80 16.31 17.56
N GLU A 224 13.92 15.91 18.13
CA GLU A 224 14.73 16.77 18.99
C GLU A 224 15.51 17.78 18.14
N GLN A 225 15.72 18.98 18.69
CA GLN A 225 16.49 20.03 18.00
C GLN A 225 17.86 19.53 17.53
N LEU A 226 18.17 19.74 16.24
CA LEU A 226 19.45 19.41 15.59
C LEU A 226 19.90 17.94 15.74
N LYS A 227 18.97 17.03 16.03
CA LYS A 227 19.22 15.58 16.12
C LYS A 227 18.57 14.89 14.92
N PRO A 228 19.36 14.25 14.04
CA PRO A 228 18.77 13.47 12.95
C PRO A 228 17.91 12.33 13.46
N THR A 229 16.68 12.26 13.00
CA THR A 229 15.74 11.18 13.31
C THR A 229 15.58 10.29 12.08
N LYS A 230 15.98 9.03 12.21
CA LYS A 230 15.80 8.03 11.16
C LYS A 230 14.33 7.64 11.07
N VAL A 231 13.76 7.73 9.89
CA VAL A 231 12.39 7.34 9.57
C VAL A 231 12.41 6.30 8.47
N THR A 232 11.79 5.15 8.71
CA THR A 232 11.52 4.17 7.68
C THR A 232 10.13 4.43 7.12
N ILE A 233 10.05 4.73 5.82
CA ILE A 233 8.80 4.96 5.10
C ILE A 233 8.43 3.71 4.32
N ARG A 234 7.18 3.25 4.49
CA ARG A 234 6.63 2.09 3.79
C ARG A 234 5.37 2.47 3.06
N LEU A 235 5.25 2.05 1.80
CA LEU A 235 4.04 2.21 0.99
C LEU A 235 3.57 0.85 0.53
N TRP A 236 2.29 0.54 0.76
CA TRP A 236 1.66 -0.73 0.34
C TRP A 236 0.21 -0.54 -0.10
N ILE A 237 -0.32 -1.56 -0.75
CA ILE A 237 -1.74 -1.73 -1.00
C ILE A 237 -2.28 -2.72 0.02
N ASP A 238 -3.29 -2.32 0.79
CA ASP A 238 -3.88 -3.18 1.82
C ASP A 238 -4.85 -4.17 1.20
N GLY A 239 -4.47 -5.45 1.20
CA GLY A 239 -5.25 -6.54 0.59
C GLY A 239 -6.49 -6.95 1.38
N GLU A 240 -6.71 -6.39 2.56
CA GLU A 240 -7.93 -6.60 3.35
C GLU A 240 -8.90 -5.41 3.26
N ASP A 241 -8.51 -4.33 2.56
CA ASP A 241 -9.42 -3.24 2.25
C ASP A 241 -10.51 -3.73 1.28
N PRO A 242 -11.81 -3.51 1.59
CA PRO A 242 -12.91 -3.93 0.72
C PRO A 242 -12.87 -3.35 -0.70
N GLN A 243 -12.15 -2.25 -0.90
CA GLN A 243 -11.96 -1.59 -2.20
C GLN A 243 -10.74 -2.14 -2.96
N CYS A 244 -9.92 -2.98 -2.31
CA CYS A 244 -8.79 -3.66 -2.93
C CYS A 244 -9.26 -4.96 -3.58
N ASP A 245 -9.95 -4.87 -4.68
CA ASP A 245 -10.41 -5.98 -5.50
C ASP A 245 -9.54 -6.18 -6.76
N ASP A 246 -9.94 -7.13 -7.62
CA ASP A 246 -9.21 -7.43 -8.85
C ASP A 246 -9.19 -6.25 -9.85
N ASP A 247 -10.08 -5.29 -9.70
CA ASP A 247 -10.19 -4.14 -10.60
C ASP A 247 -9.06 -3.13 -10.41
N VAL A 248 -8.39 -3.11 -9.24
CA VAL A 248 -7.23 -2.22 -9.00
C VAL A 248 -5.94 -2.73 -9.64
N GLN A 249 -5.97 -3.88 -10.29
CA GLN A 249 -4.81 -4.44 -11.00
C GLN A 249 -4.28 -3.49 -12.07
N ASP A 250 -2.94 -3.35 -12.14
CA ASP A 250 -2.23 -2.46 -13.07
C ASP A 250 -2.66 -0.98 -12.95
N ALA A 251 -3.25 -0.57 -11.84
CA ALA A 251 -3.52 0.82 -11.56
C ALA A 251 -2.20 1.59 -11.38
N GLN A 252 -2.26 2.89 -11.68
CA GLN A 252 -1.16 3.82 -11.39
C GLN A 252 -1.42 4.51 -10.06
N LEU A 253 -0.39 4.71 -9.27
CA LEU A 253 -0.48 5.34 -7.96
C LEU A 253 0.53 6.46 -7.82
N GLY A 254 0.05 7.66 -7.53
CA GLY A 254 0.85 8.80 -7.14
C GLY A 254 0.67 9.09 -5.66
N VAL A 255 1.76 9.22 -4.92
CA VAL A 255 1.76 9.56 -3.50
C VAL A 255 2.61 10.79 -3.28
N GLN A 256 1.98 11.85 -2.82
CA GLN A 256 2.63 13.08 -2.41
C GLN A 256 2.47 13.24 -0.91
N LEU A 257 3.58 13.48 -0.19
CA LEU A 257 3.60 13.62 1.25
C LEU A 257 4.18 14.99 1.60
N GLY A 258 3.35 15.87 2.14
CA GLY A 258 3.76 17.15 2.71
C GLY A 258 3.91 17.00 4.23
N PHE A 259 5.09 17.35 4.76
CA PHE A 259 5.36 17.28 6.19
C PHE A 259 5.46 18.69 6.80
N ILE A 260 4.90 18.84 8.00
CA ILE A 260 4.94 20.06 8.77
C ILE A 260 5.34 19.77 10.22
N GLY A 261 6.13 20.67 10.81
CA GLY A 261 6.44 20.65 12.23
C GLY A 261 5.44 21.45 13.03
N CYS A 262 4.99 20.91 14.16
CA CYS A 262 4.13 21.58 15.12
C CYS A 262 4.76 21.56 16.53
N ASP A 263 4.39 22.53 17.35
CA ASP A 263 4.76 22.56 18.76
C ASP A 263 3.98 21.51 19.59
N GLU A 264 4.19 21.47 20.90
CA GLU A 264 3.49 20.56 21.81
C GLU A 264 1.96 20.76 21.83
N ASN A 265 1.47 21.93 21.42
CA ASN A 265 0.05 22.26 21.35
C ASN A 265 -0.54 22.00 19.95
N ASN A 266 0.21 21.35 19.07
CA ASN A 266 -0.13 21.09 17.67
C ASN A 266 -0.31 22.39 16.83
N VAL A 267 0.38 23.47 17.20
CA VAL A 267 0.40 24.71 16.42
C VAL A 267 1.59 24.64 15.44
N PRO A 268 1.37 24.88 14.11
CA PRO A 268 2.43 24.89 13.13
C PRO A 268 3.58 25.84 13.46
N ILE A 269 4.80 25.37 13.36
CA ILE A 269 6.03 26.15 13.49
C ILE A 269 6.39 26.70 12.11
N SER A 270 6.40 28.03 11.94
CA SER A 270 6.60 28.75 10.67
C SER A 270 8.04 29.24 10.47
#